data_bbb3470d7c8eee0e4b456915c5761067
#
_entry.id   bbb3470d7c8eee0e4b456915c5761067
#
_cell.length_a   1.000
_cell.length_b   1.000
_cell.length_c   1.000
_cell.angle_alpha   90.00
_cell.angle_beta   90.00
_cell.angle_gamma   90.00
#
_symmetry.space_group_name_H-M   'P 1'
#
loop_
_entity.id
_entity.type
_entity.pdbx_description
1 polymer ?
#
loop_
_entity_poly.entity_id
_entity_poly.type
_entity_poly.pdbx_seq_one_letter_code
_entity_poly.pdbx_strand_id
1 'polypeptide(L)'
;MGGLGGVEKALLPWAGSSLAANAVARLAPQVGPLVLNANREAARYAALGLPVWPDETEDLPGPLAGWQAALHRMATEWLLTVPCDAPLFPLDLAQRLIAGVQAAATAPLAIAATADGPQPVFALLHRSLAPALAVALARGDRGVARFALAQGAATVHFDDAEAFADADTPDNLARLSRSAR
;
A
#
# COMPACT_ATOMS: atom_id res chain seq x y z
N MET A 1 -3.25 -1.79 -25.33
CA MET A 1 -2.80 -1.25 -24.03
C MET A 1 -3.86 -0.28 -23.53
N GLY A 2 -4.90 -0.80 -22.87
CA GLY A 2 -6.01 -0.01 -22.35
C GLY A 2 -5.97 0.01 -20.83
N GLY A 3 -5.13 0.88 -20.25
CA GLY A 3 -5.29 1.22 -18.84
C GLY A 3 -6.61 1.95 -18.62
N LEU A 4 -7.22 1.83 -17.44
CA LEU A 4 -8.48 2.49 -17.03
C LEU A 4 -8.27 4.02 -16.86
N GLY A 5 -7.67 4.68 -17.86
CA GLY A 5 -7.27 6.08 -17.83
C GLY A 5 -8.43 7.01 -17.46
N GLY A 6 -8.22 7.85 -16.45
CA GLY A 6 -9.20 8.85 -16.00
C GLY A 6 -10.23 8.34 -14.99
N VAL A 7 -10.30 7.05 -14.70
CA VAL A 7 -11.16 6.47 -13.66
C VAL A 7 -10.37 6.29 -12.38
N GLU A 8 -10.95 6.67 -11.25
CA GLU A 8 -10.39 6.40 -9.92
C GLU A 8 -10.50 4.89 -9.64
N LYS A 9 -9.40 4.14 -9.88
CA LYS A 9 -9.38 2.67 -9.87
C LYS A 9 -9.86 2.09 -8.55
N ALA A 10 -9.44 2.67 -7.43
CA ALA A 10 -9.81 2.20 -6.10
C ALA A 10 -11.33 2.22 -5.84
N LEU A 11 -12.08 3.02 -6.60
CA LEU A 11 -13.54 3.12 -6.52
C LEU A 11 -14.29 2.22 -7.52
N LEU A 12 -13.58 1.41 -8.30
CA LEU A 12 -14.20 0.43 -9.18
C LEU A 12 -14.99 -0.62 -8.39
N PRO A 13 -16.11 -1.11 -8.96
CA PRO A 13 -16.91 -2.16 -8.34
C PRO A 13 -16.11 -3.44 -8.11
N TRP A 14 -16.22 -4.00 -6.89
CA TRP A 14 -15.62 -5.26 -6.49
C TRP A 14 -16.49 -5.96 -5.44
N ALA A 15 -16.85 -7.22 -5.68
CA ALA A 15 -17.56 -8.10 -4.73
C ALA A 15 -18.77 -7.43 -4.02
N GLY A 16 -19.57 -6.67 -4.77
CA GLY A 16 -20.73 -5.96 -4.24
C GLY A 16 -20.44 -4.59 -3.59
N SER A 17 -19.18 -4.14 -3.59
CA SER A 17 -18.73 -2.84 -3.07
C SER A 17 -17.70 -2.19 -3.99
N SER A 18 -16.58 -1.68 -3.47
CA SER A 18 -15.46 -1.14 -4.26
C SER A 18 -14.14 -1.81 -3.88
N LEU A 19 -13.11 -1.66 -4.72
CA LEU A 19 -11.75 -2.13 -4.41
C LEU A 19 -11.24 -1.51 -3.11
N ALA A 20 -11.44 -0.21 -2.88
CA ALA A 20 -11.05 0.46 -1.64
C ALA A 20 -11.79 -0.11 -0.42
N ALA A 21 -13.09 -0.33 -0.51
CA ALA A 21 -13.86 -0.94 0.58
C ALA A 21 -13.39 -2.38 0.88
N ASN A 22 -13.04 -3.13 -0.15
CA ASN A 22 -12.46 -4.47 0.01
C ASN A 22 -11.08 -4.41 0.69
N ALA A 23 -10.20 -3.48 0.28
CA ALA A 23 -8.91 -3.29 0.92
C ALA A 23 -9.07 -2.95 2.42
N VAL A 24 -10.00 -2.05 2.76
CA VAL A 24 -10.35 -1.72 4.14
C VAL A 24 -10.82 -2.96 4.90
N ALA A 25 -11.76 -3.74 4.35
CA ALA A 25 -12.30 -4.93 5.00
C ALA A 25 -11.22 -6.01 5.25
N ARG A 26 -10.25 -6.16 4.33
CA ARG A 26 -9.15 -7.11 4.47
C ARG A 26 -8.08 -6.64 5.46
N LEU A 27 -7.86 -5.32 5.54
CA LEU A 27 -6.82 -4.74 6.39
C LEU A 27 -7.29 -4.54 7.84
N ALA A 28 -8.55 -4.17 8.06
CA ALA A 28 -9.11 -3.85 9.37
C ALA A 28 -8.85 -4.92 10.46
N PRO A 29 -8.96 -6.24 10.20
CA PRO A 29 -8.67 -7.25 11.22
C PRO A 29 -7.17 -7.42 11.51
N GLN A 30 -6.27 -6.81 10.71
CA GLN A 30 -4.82 -6.98 10.82
C GLN A 30 -4.13 -5.85 11.58
N VAL A 31 -4.77 -4.67 11.67
CA VAL A 31 -4.15 -3.43 12.18
C VAL A 31 -5.09 -2.66 13.09
N GLY A 32 -4.57 -1.61 13.74
CA GLY A 32 -5.33 -0.66 14.53
C GLY A 32 -6.00 0.42 13.64
N PRO A 33 -5.72 1.73 13.86
CA PRO A 33 -6.33 2.78 13.07
C PRO A 33 -6.05 2.66 11.58
N LEU A 34 -7.07 2.90 10.76
CA LEU A 34 -6.98 2.92 9.30
C LEU A 34 -7.19 4.34 8.77
N VAL A 35 -6.46 4.67 7.73
CA VAL A 35 -6.62 5.89 6.95
C VAL A 35 -6.57 5.57 5.46
N LEU A 36 -7.17 6.41 4.65
CA LEU A 36 -7.05 6.36 3.20
C LEU A 36 -6.16 7.52 2.75
N ASN A 37 -5.15 7.23 1.94
CA ASN A 37 -4.37 8.27 1.27
C ASN A 37 -4.96 8.49 -0.12
N ALA A 38 -5.49 9.69 -0.37
CA ALA A 38 -6.06 10.05 -1.65
C ALA A 38 -6.03 11.56 -1.88
N ASN A 39 -5.65 11.98 -3.10
CA ASN A 39 -5.59 13.38 -3.52
C ASN A 39 -6.85 13.84 -4.26
N ARG A 40 -7.71 12.89 -4.66
CA ARG A 40 -8.94 13.14 -5.43
C ARG A 40 -10.09 12.39 -4.78
N GLU A 41 -11.32 12.71 -5.19
CA GLU A 41 -12.54 12.00 -4.78
C GLU A 41 -12.69 11.85 -3.24
N ALA A 42 -12.12 12.78 -2.45
CA ALA A 42 -12.07 12.69 -0.99
C ALA A 42 -13.44 12.41 -0.35
N ALA A 43 -14.52 13.00 -0.88
CA ALA A 43 -15.88 12.77 -0.39
C ALA A 43 -16.35 11.31 -0.59
N ARG A 44 -15.95 10.69 -1.72
CA ARG A 44 -16.30 9.27 -2.00
C ARG A 44 -15.53 8.33 -1.09
N TYR A 45 -14.26 8.63 -0.82
CA TYR A 45 -13.46 7.86 0.14
C TYR A 45 -13.93 8.06 1.58
N ALA A 46 -14.30 9.29 1.97
CA ALA A 46 -14.86 9.58 3.29
C ALA A 46 -16.16 8.81 3.57
N ALA A 47 -16.93 8.46 2.53
CA ALA A 47 -18.11 7.61 2.66
C ALA A 47 -17.81 6.18 3.15
N LEU A 48 -16.53 5.75 3.13
CA LEU A 48 -16.09 4.50 3.75
C LEU A 48 -15.90 4.61 5.27
N GLY A 49 -16.16 5.78 5.86
CA GLY A 49 -16.10 6.00 7.31
C GLY A 49 -14.69 6.15 7.89
N LEU A 50 -13.69 6.38 7.03
CA LEU A 50 -12.30 6.53 7.43
C LEU A 50 -11.78 7.95 7.16
N PRO A 51 -10.79 8.44 7.93
CA PRO A 51 -10.07 9.65 7.60
C PRO A 51 -9.40 9.53 6.22
N VAL A 52 -9.46 10.61 5.44
CA VAL A 52 -8.78 10.71 4.14
C VAL A 52 -7.65 11.73 4.28
N TRP A 53 -6.42 11.28 4.04
CA TRP A 53 -5.24 12.12 4.09
C TRP A 53 -4.68 12.33 2.70
N PRO A 54 -4.65 13.56 2.18
CA PRO A 54 -3.98 13.87 0.93
C PRO A 54 -2.45 13.87 1.12
N ASP A 55 -1.72 13.75 0.02
CA ASP A 55 -0.29 14.02 0.00
C ASP A 55 -0.02 15.46 0.44
N GLU A 56 1.19 15.72 0.94
CA GLU A 56 1.55 17.05 1.44
C GLU A 56 1.94 18.01 0.31
N THR A 57 2.34 17.47 -0.83
CA THR A 57 2.75 18.23 -2.01
C THR A 57 2.07 17.69 -3.26
N GLU A 58 1.52 18.58 -4.09
CA GLU A 58 0.89 18.20 -5.36
C GLU A 58 1.90 17.78 -6.43
N ASP A 59 3.15 18.21 -6.29
CA ASP A 59 4.21 18.03 -7.29
C ASP A 59 4.93 16.68 -7.23
N LEU A 60 4.68 15.89 -6.20
CA LEU A 60 5.36 14.61 -5.95
C LEU A 60 4.38 13.43 -5.91
N PRO A 61 3.67 13.12 -7.02
CA PRO A 61 2.73 12.00 -7.03
C PRO A 61 3.46 10.66 -6.87
N GLY A 62 2.86 9.75 -6.12
CA GLY A 62 3.33 8.38 -5.99
C GLY A 62 3.35 7.86 -4.55
N PRO A 63 3.60 6.56 -4.35
CA PRO A 63 3.47 5.94 -3.04
C PRO A 63 4.39 6.54 -1.95
N LEU A 64 5.57 7.06 -2.30
CA LEU A 64 6.46 7.70 -1.33
C LEU A 64 5.86 8.98 -0.74
N ALA A 65 5.09 9.76 -1.53
CA ALA A 65 4.40 10.94 -1.02
C ALA A 65 3.29 10.56 -0.02
N GLY A 66 2.53 9.51 -0.32
CA GLY A 66 1.56 8.95 0.60
C GLY A 66 2.20 8.44 1.90
N TRP A 67 3.37 7.79 1.81
CA TRP A 67 4.12 7.39 2.99
C TRP A 67 4.55 8.59 3.84
N GLN A 68 5.03 9.67 3.22
CA GLN A 68 5.40 10.89 3.93
C GLN A 68 4.20 11.48 4.68
N ALA A 69 3.08 11.66 3.98
CA ALA A 69 1.86 12.19 4.59
C ALA A 69 1.37 11.33 5.77
N ALA A 70 1.48 10.01 5.67
CA ALA A 70 1.11 9.10 6.75
C ALA A 70 2.09 9.14 7.92
N LEU A 71 3.41 9.08 7.66
CA LEU A 71 4.44 9.12 8.70
C LEU A 71 4.43 10.42 9.53
N HIS A 72 4.06 11.55 8.92
CA HIS A 72 3.95 12.82 9.63
C HIS A 72 2.71 12.93 10.52
N ARG A 73 1.61 12.28 10.13
CA ARG A 73 0.30 12.42 10.82
C ARG A 73 0.01 11.28 11.80
N MET A 74 0.64 10.11 11.62
CA MET A 74 0.35 8.95 12.46
C MET A 74 0.86 9.13 13.89
N ALA A 75 0.10 8.57 14.85
CA ALA A 75 0.50 8.50 16.26
C ALA A 75 1.23 7.20 16.63
N THR A 76 1.16 6.18 15.77
CA THR A 76 1.76 4.86 15.96
C THR A 76 3.25 4.84 15.62
N GLU A 77 3.98 3.82 16.03
CA GLU A 77 5.39 3.63 15.67
C GLU A 77 5.55 3.01 14.28
N TRP A 78 4.59 2.19 13.87
CA TRP A 78 4.62 1.43 12.63
C TRP A 78 3.45 1.80 11.73
N LEU A 79 3.72 1.89 10.43
CA LEU A 79 2.78 2.11 9.35
C LEU A 79 2.77 0.88 8.45
N LEU A 80 1.62 0.25 8.28
CA LEU A 80 1.41 -0.74 7.22
C LEU A 80 0.74 -0.08 6.03
N THR A 81 1.27 -0.30 4.84
CA THR A 81 0.70 0.21 3.59
C THR A 81 0.31 -0.91 2.65
N VAL A 82 -0.82 -0.74 1.98
CA VAL A 82 -1.30 -1.61 0.90
C VAL A 82 -1.91 -0.76 -0.21
N PRO A 83 -1.79 -1.12 -1.49
CA PRO A 83 -2.53 -0.47 -2.56
C PRO A 83 -4.00 -0.88 -2.50
N CYS A 84 -4.90 0.03 -2.89
CA CYS A 84 -6.33 -0.26 -2.91
C CYS A 84 -6.77 -1.13 -4.09
N ASP A 85 -5.96 -1.22 -5.14
CA ASP A 85 -6.26 -1.92 -6.39
C ASP A 85 -5.72 -3.36 -6.45
N ALA A 86 -5.11 -3.87 -5.39
CA ALA A 86 -4.74 -5.28 -5.24
C ALA A 86 -5.73 -5.99 -4.29
N PRO A 87 -6.82 -6.57 -4.81
CA PRO A 87 -7.96 -6.97 -3.97
C PRO A 87 -7.76 -8.26 -3.17
N LEU A 88 -6.73 -9.05 -3.45
CA LEU A 88 -6.56 -10.40 -2.90
C LEU A 88 -5.42 -10.51 -1.87
N PHE A 89 -4.74 -9.40 -1.49
CA PHE A 89 -3.58 -9.48 -0.60
C PHE A 89 -3.86 -10.29 0.67
N PRO A 90 -2.83 -10.99 1.23
CA PRO A 90 -3.01 -11.96 2.31
C PRO A 90 -3.63 -11.37 3.58
N LEU A 91 -4.47 -12.16 4.26
CA LEU A 91 -5.08 -11.78 5.55
C LEU A 91 -4.08 -11.89 6.73
N ASP A 92 -2.89 -12.42 6.51
CA ASP A 92 -1.79 -12.51 7.46
C ASP A 92 -0.62 -11.59 7.08
N LEU A 93 -0.83 -10.64 6.15
CA LEU A 93 0.19 -9.72 5.64
C LEU A 93 0.91 -8.97 6.76
N ALA A 94 0.16 -8.35 7.68
CA ALA A 94 0.73 -7.61 8.81
C ALA A 94 1.60 -8.51 9.69
N GLN A 95 1.09 -9.66 10.08
CA GLN A 95 1.79 -10.62 10.92
C GLN A 95 3.12 -11.05 10.30
N ARG A 96 3.11 -11.37 9.01
CA ARG A 96 4.31 -11.83 8.30
C ARG A 96 5.34 -10.70 8.13
N LEU A 97 4.92 -9.47 7.82
CA LEU A 97 5.83 -8.33 7.72
C LEU A 97 6.44 -7.98 9.09
N ILE A 98 5.66 -8.04 10.17
CA ILE A 98 6.16 -7.86 11.55
C ILE A 98 7.22 -8.92 11.87
N ALA A 99 6.95 -10.18 11.58
CA ALA A 99 7.92 -11.27 11.79
C ALA A 99 9.21 -11.03 10.98
N GLY A 100 9.10 -10.51 9.74
CA GLY A 100 10.24 -10.15 8.92
C GLY A 100 11.12 -9.06 9.53
N VAL A 101 10.52 -7.99 10.07
CA VAL A 101 11.26 -6.93 10.78
C VAL A 101 11.93 -7.48 12.03
N GLN A 102 11.23 -8.30 12.81
CA GLN A 102 11.78 -8.90 14.03
C GLN A 102 12.97 -9.82 13.76
N ALA A 103 12.89 -10.62 12.68
CA ALA A 103 13.98 -11.50 12.27
C ALA A 103 15.21 -10.73 11.77
N ALA A 104 15.03 -9.58 11.16
CA ALA A 104 16.09 -8.74 10.62
C ALA A 104 16.75 -7.82 11.65
N ALA A 105 16.34 -7.85 12.91
CA ALA A 105 16.86 -7.17 14.11
C ALA A 105 17.05 -5.64 14.00
N THR A 106 17.43 -5.09 12.84
CA THR A 106 17.74 -3.66 12.63
C THR A 106 17.00 -3.03 11.44
N ALA A 107 16.19 -3.79 10.72
CA ALA A 107 15.48 -3.26 9.56
C ALA A 107 14.36 -2.29 10.00
N PRO A 108 14.40 -1.01 9.54
CA PRO A 108 13.34 -0.06 9.87
C PRO A 108 12.11 -0.23 8.98
N LEU A 109 12.14 -1.18 8.04
CA LEU A 109 11.00 -1.54 7.22
C LEU A 109 11.09 -2.99 6.70
N ALA A 110 9.93 -3.55 6.37
CA ALA A 110 9.81 -4.78 5.59
C ALA A 110 8.93 -4.54 4.37
N ILE A 111 9.23 -5.24 3.28
CA ILE A 111 8.42 -5.27 2.07
C ILE A 111 8.03 -6.71 1.72
N ALA A 112 6.86 -6.88 1.11
CA ALA A 112 6.49 -8.16 0.54
C ALA A 112 7.28 -8.42 -0.76
N ALA A 113 7.48 -9.71 -1.06
CA ALA A 113 8.01 -10.17 -2.34
C ALA A 113 7.32 -11.48 -2.72
N THR A 114 7.27 -11.76 -4.02
CA THR A 114 6.76 -13.01 -4.58
C THR A 114 7.79 -13.60 -5.55
N ALA A 115 7.46 -14.70 -6.21
CA ALA A 115 8.28 -15.25 -7.28
C ALA A 115 8.47 -14.26 -8.45
N ASP A 116 7.52 -13.33 -8.64
CA ASP A 116 7.58 -12.30 -9.69
C ASP A 116 8.44 -11.08 -9.30
N GLY A 117 8.92 -11.03 -8.05
CA GLY A 117 9.77 -9.98 -7.53
C GLY A 117 9.19 -9.21 -6.35
N PRO A 118 9.85 -8.09 -5.97
CA PRO A 118 9.42 -7.25 -4.86
C PRO A 118 8.05 -6.61 -5.11
N GLN A 119 7.24 -6.56 -4.04
CA GLN A 119 5.94 -5.90 -3.99
C GLN A 119 6.01 -4.71 -3.00
N PRO A 120 6.78 -3.65 -3.33
CA PRO A 120 7.27 -2.70 -2.34
C PRO A 120 6.21 -1.75 -1.77
N VAL A 121 5.02 -1.68 -2.36
CA VAL A 121 3.90 -0.90 -1.80
C VAL A 121 3.23 -1.63 -0.64
N PHE A 122 3.37 -2.96 -0.58
CA PHE A 122 2.99 -3.77 0.57
C PHE A 122 4.13 -3.76 1.58
N ALA A 123 4.12 -2.76 2.44
CA ALA A 123 5.24 -2.45 3.31
C ALA A 123 4.82 -2.14 4.75
N LEU A 124 5.66 -2.55 5.69
CA LEU A 124 5.60 -2.15 7.08
C LEU A 124 6.78 -1.21 7.36
N LEU A 125 6.52 0.05 7.71
CA LEU A 125 7.51 1.09 7.90
C LEU A 125 7.54 1.58 9.35
N HIS A 126 8.73 1.73 9.92
CA HIS A 126 8.90 2.40 11.21
C HIS A 126 8.95 3.92 11.01
N ARG A 127 8.37 4.68 11.95
CA ARG A 127 8.30 6.15 11.88
C ARG A 127 9.66 6.85 11.80
N SER A 128 10.74 6.20 12.23
CA SER A 128 12.11 6.73 12.11
C SER A 128 12.57 6.96 10.67
N LEU A 129 11.85 6.43 9.68
CA LEU A 129 12.15 6.65 8.27
C LEU A 129 11.72 8.02 7.74
N ALA A 130 10.91 8.78 8.49
CA ALA A 130 10.39 10.07 8.02
C ALA A 130 11.50 11.06 7.55
N PRO A 131 12.64 11.25 8.26
CA PRO A 131 13.71 12.12 7.77
C PRO A 131 14.37 11.62 6.49
N ALA A 132 14.64 10.31 6.39
CA ALA A 132 15.26 9.73 5.20
C ALA A 132 14.32 9.82 3.98
N LEU A 133 13.01 9.63 4.19
CA LEU A 133 12.00 9.78 3.15
C LEU A 133 11.89 11.22 2.65
N ALA A 134 11.91 12.21 3.56
CA ALA A 134 11.91 13.62 3.19
C ALA A 134 13.12 13.99 2.30
N VAL A 135 14.32 13.49 2.65
CA VAL A 135 15.53 13.68 1.84
C VAL A 135 15.40 13.04 0.47
N ALA A 136 14.85 11.82 0.38
CA ALA A 136 14.66 11.12 -0.89
C ALA A 136 13.69 11.90 -1.80
N LEU A 137 12.56 12.33 -1.27
CA LEU A 137 11.56 13.12 -2.00
C LEU A 137 12.12 14.47 -2.47
N ALA A 138 12.90 15.17 -1.63
CA ALA A 138 13.55 16.44 -2.00
C ALA A 138 14.55 16.28 -3.16
N ARG A 139 15.12 15.08 -3.35
CA ARG A 139 15.97 14.71 -4.49
C ARG A 139 15.19 14.28 -5.73
N GLY A 140 13.87 14.27 -5.66
CA GLY A 140 13.00 13.79 -6.74
C GLY A 140 12.92 12.27 -6.85
N ASP A 141 13.32 11.52 -5.82
CA ASP A 141 13.16 10.08 -5.79
C ASP A 141 11.69 9.68 -5.73
N ARG A 142 11.29 8.71 -6.59
CA ARG A 142 9.90 8.21 -6.68
C ARG A 142 9.83 6.69 -6.62
N GLY A 143 10.98 6.02 -6.65
CA GLY A 143 11.07 4.56 -6.70
C GLY A 143 10.98 3.94 -5.32
N VAL A 144 9.82 3.38 -4.97
CA VAL A 144 9.59 2.73 -3.67
C VAL A 144 10.59 1.60 -3.42
N ALA A 145 10.80 0.73 -4.42
CA ALA A 145 11.75 -0.39 -4.30
C ALA A 145 13.19 0.11 -4.05
N ARG A 146 13.61 1.18 -4.75
CA ARG A 146 14.93 1.78 -4.56
C ARG A 146 15.08 2.38 -3.16
N PHE A 147 14.06 3.10 -2.69
CA PHE A 147 14.06 3.63 -1.33
C PHE A 147 14.13 2.50 -0.30
N ALA A 148 13.28 1.48 -0.44
CA ALA A 148 13.26 0.35 0.48
C ALA A 148 14.63 -0.35 0.56
N LEU A 149 15.26 -0.61 -0.59
CA LEU A 149 16.59 -1.21 -0.66
C LEU A 149 17.65 -0.33 0.03
N ALA A 150 17.64 0.98 -0.22
CA ALA A 150 18.58 1.92 0.37
C ALA A 150 18.43 2.03 1.90
N GLN A 151 17.25 1.75 2.44
CA GLN A 151 16.99 1.73 3.89
C GLN A 151 17.21 0.34 4.53
N GLY A 152 17.70 -0.64 3.80
CA GLY A 152 17.96 -1.99 4.34
C GLY A 152 16.67 -2.76 4.65
N ALA A 153 15.68 -2.68 3.78
CA ALA A 153 14.40 -3.37 3.94
C ALA A 153 14.56 -4.89 4.14
N ALA A 154 13.87 -5.44 5.13
CA ALA A 154 13.64 -6.87 5.20
C ALA A 154 12.70 -7.29 4.06
N THR A 155 13.03 -8.36 3.35
CA THR A 155 12.20 -8.92 2.29
C THR A 155 11.47 -10.14 2.80
N VAL A 156 10.13 -10.12 2.76
CA VAL A 156 9.27 -11.20 3.21
C VAL A 156 8.61 -11.86 2.01
N HIS A 157 8.96 -13.12 1.75
CA HIS A 157 8.43 -13.87 0.63
C HIS A 157 7.04 -14.43 0.88
N PHE A 158 6.19 -14.33 -0.14
CA PHE A 158 4.84 -14.91 -0.21
C PHE A 158 4.76 -15.82 -1.43
N ASP A 159 4.22 -17.04 -1.25
CA ASP A 159 4.18 -18.06 -2.31
C ASP A 159 3.12 -17.75 -3.37
N ASP A 160 2.01 -17.11 -2.97
CA ASP A 160 0.92 -16.73 -3.87
C ASP A 160 1.18 -15.35 -4.50
N ALA A 161 1.75 -15.33 -5.70
CA ALA A 161 1.98 -14.12 -6.44
C ALA A 161 0.67 -13.45 -6.93
N GLU A 162 -0.39 -14.22 -7.18
CA GLU A 162 -1.68 -13.69 -7.63
C GLU A 162 -2.35 -12.84 -6.54
N ALA A 163 -2.08 -13.13 -5.28
CA ALA A 163 -2.57 -12.34 -4.15
C ALA A 163 -2.10 -10.86 -4.19
N PHE A 164 -1.00 -10.57 -4.88
CA PHE A 164 -0.43 -9.22 -5.00
C PHE A 164 -0.73 -8.55 -6.34
N ALA A 165 -1.54 -9.18 -7.19
CA ALA A 165 -1.84 -8.67 -8.52
C ALA A 165 -2.79 -7.46 -8.46
N ASP A 166 -2.47 -6.43 -9.28
CA ASP A 166 -3.26 -5.22 -9.40
C ASP A 166 -4.42 -5.40 -10.39
N ALA A 167 -5.57 -4.78 -10.07
CA ALA A 167 -6.74 -4.70 -10.94
C ALA A 167 -6.62 -3.53 -11.95
N ASP A 168 -5.49 -3.43 -12.67
CA ASP A 168 -5.12 -2.32 -13.53
C ASP A 168 -5.89 -2.25 -14.85
N THR A 169 -6.40 -3.37 -15.31
CA THR A 169 -7.14 -3.50 -16.56
C THR A 169 -8.48 -4.19 -16.32
N PRO A 170 -9.48 -4.00 -17.22
CA PRO A 170 -10.73 -4.74 -17.14
C PRO A 170 -10.54 -6.25 -17.11
N ASP A 171 -9.57 -6.76 -17.88
CA ASP A 171 -9.26 -8.20 -17.93
C ASP A 171 -8.68 -8.71 -16.59
N ASN A 172 -7.77 -7.95 -15.99
CA ASN A 172 -7.24 -8.28 -14.66
C ASN A 172 -8.34 -8.22 -13.59
N LEU A 173 -9.16 -7.19 -13.60
CA LEU A 173 -10.30 -7.07 -12.68
C LEU A 173 -11.24 -8.27 -12.80
N ALA A 174 -11.60 -8.67 -14.04
CA ALA A 174 -12.44 -9.82 -14.29
C ALA A 174 -11.79 -11.15 -13.89
N ARG A 175 -10.47 -11.30 -14.11
CA ARG A 175 -9.70 -12.49 -13.70
C ARG A 175 -9.68 -12.64 -12.19
N LEU A 176 -9.27 -11.59 -11.47
CA LEU A 176 -9.17 -11.57 -10.02
C LEU A 176 -10.55 -11.76 -9.36
N SER A 177 -11.62 -11.25 -9.97
CA SER A 177 -13.00 -11.46 -9.48
C SER A 177 -13.44 -12.93 -9.53
N ARG A 178 -12.85 -13.75 -10.40
CA ARG A 178 -13.11 -15.20 -10.44
C ARG A 178 -12.33 -15.94 -9.34
N SER A 179 -11.11 -15.51 -9.06
CA SER A 179 -10.26 -16.10 -8.00
C SER A 179 -10.76 -15.77 -6.58
N ALA A 180 -11.59 -14.73 -6.44
CA ALA A 180 -12.18 -14.33 -5.15
C ALA A 180 -13.42 -15.14 -4.72
N ARG A 181 -13.92 -16.08 -5.57
CA ARG A 181 -15.11 -16.90 -5.31
C ARG A 181 -14.71 -18.25 -4.73
#